data_c01630c3a335c87cab0e1c4bfae6cc71
#
_entry.id   c01630c3a335c87cab0e1c4bfae6cc71
#
_cell.length_a   1.000
_cell.length_b   1.000
_cell.length_c   1.000
_cell.angle_alpha   90.00
_cell.angle_beta   90.00
_cell.angle_gamma   90.00
#
_symmetry.space_group_name_H-M   'P 1'
#
loop_
_entity.id
_entity.type
_entity.pdbx_description
1 polymer ?
#
loop_
_entity_poly.entity_id
_entity_poly.type
_entity_poly.pdbx_seq_one_letter_code
_entity_poly.pdbx_strand_id
1 'polypeptide(L)'
;MLVAGFKSRIMDVQDFLVQGEGSEEDKREAWELFQQAYQRQMKGELEEAVSLYRQSIATHPTAEAHTFLGWTYSFMGRLDDAIEECHRAIGRDPEFGNPYNDIGAYLIEKGELDDAIPWFQKAMHAKRYESPAFPHLNLGRVYEKKGNWTEAISSYKQALALNPDYVLAKKSLGRLVSMLN
;
A
#
# COMPACT_ATOMS: atom_id res chain seq x y z
N MET A 1 -3.01 11.89 -2.82
CA MET A 1 -2.07 12.02 -1.67
C MET A 1 -2.51 11.09 -0.55
N LEU A 2 -2.29 9.75 -0.76
CA LEU A 2 -2.87 8.64 0.04
C LEU A 2 -1.83 7.88 0.89
N VAL A 3 -0.62 8.42 1.04
CA VAL A 3 0.54 7.65 1.52
C VAL A 3 1.14 8.25 2.80
N ALA A 4 0.30 8.62 3.75
CA ALA A 4 0.77 9.18 5.03
C ALA A 4 1.18 8.13 6.08
N GLY A 5 1.27 6.85 5.72
CA GLY A 5 1.50 5.76 6.67
C GLY A 5 2.84 5.03 6.56
N PHE A 6 3.59 5.22 5.49
CA PHE A 6 4.81 4.45 5.24
C PHE A 6 6.10 5.05 5.84
N LYS A 7 5.99 6.07 6.68
CA LYS A 7 7.16 6.75 7.28
C LYS A 7 7.83 5.98 8.42
N SER A 8 7.38 4.81 8.82
CA SER A 8 7.87 4.22 10.08
C SER A 8 8.71 2.95 9.96
N ARG A 9 8.92 2.37 8.78
CA ARG A 9 9.98 1.38 8.60
C ARG A 9 10.51 1.43 7.17
N ILE A 10 11.74 1.88 7.02
CA ILE A 10 12.62 1.37 5.97
C ILE A 10 12.62 -0.14 6.21
N MET A 11 12.10 -0.92 5.25
CA MET A 11 12.12 -2.37 5.27
C MET A 11 13.47 -2.86 5.79
N ASP A 12 13.48 -3.74 6.77
CA ASP A 12 14.72 -4.29 7.27
C ASP A 12 15.39 -5.06 6.14
N VAL A 13 16.67 -4.81 5.92
CA VAL A 13 17.48 -5.55 4.95
C VAL A 13 17.33 -7.06 5.13
N GLN A 14 17.16 -7.52 6.36
CA GLN A 14 16.95 -8.93 6.70
C GLN A 14 15.64 -9.47 6.07
N ASP A 15 14.55 -8.73 6.14
CA ASP A 15 13.26 -9.14 5.54
C ASP A 15 13.36 -9.24 4.01
N PHE A 16 14.16 -8.37 3.37
CA PHE A 16 14.41 -8.43 1.93
C PHE A 16 15.31 -9.61 1.53
N LEU A 17 16.38 -9.85 2.30
CA LEU A 17 17.38 -10.88 1.99
C LEU A 17 16.87 -12.32 2.24
N VAL A 18 15.87 -12.52 3.10
CA VAL A 18 15.32 -13.84 3.41
C VAL A 18 14.38 -14.37 2.31
N GLN A 19 13.87 -13.49 1.43
CA GLN A 19 12.88 -13.86 0.43
C GLN A 19 13.49 -14.55 -0.80
N GLY A 20 12.88 -15.67 -1.20
CA GLY A 20 13.13 -16.33 -2.48
C GLY A 20 14.46 -17.07 -2.61
N GLU A 21 14.59 -17.78 -3.73
CA GLU A 21 15.82 -18.45 -4.16
C GLU A 21 16.72 -17.43 -4.88
N GLY A 22 18.02 -17.52 -4.72
CA GLY A 22 19.02 -16.65 -5.35
C GLY A 22 20.33 -16.60 -4.56
N SER A 23 21.41 -16.15 -5.19
CA SER A 23 22.68 -15.98 -4.50
C SER A 23 22.59 -14.79 -3.52
N GLU A 24 23.38 -14.81 -2.45
CA GLU A 24 23.47 -13.70 -1.51
C GLU A 24 23.99 -12.41 -2.19
N GLU A 25 24.76 -12.57 -3.29
CA GLU A 25 25.23 -11.47 -4.11
C GLU A 25 24.08 -10.79 -4.87
N ASP A 26 23.25 -11.59 -5.56
CA ASP A 26 22.07 -11.09 -6.28
C ASP A 26 21.10 -10.38 -5.32
N LYS A 27 20.84 -10.97 -4.16
CA LYS A 27 19.96 -10.39 -3.15
C LYS A 27 20.49 -9.03 -2.67
N ARG A 28 21.79 -8.93 -2.41
CA ARG A 28 22.41 -7.68 -1.97
C ARG A 28 22.39 -6.62 -3.07
N GLU A 29 22.71 -6.98 -4.32
CA GLU A 29 22.63 -6.06 -5.46
C GLU A 29 21.21 -5.56 -5.65
N ALA A 30 20.23 -6.45 -5.64
CA ALA A 30 18.81 -6.07 -5.75
C ALA A 30 18.37 -5.12 -4.63
N TRP A 31 18.84 -5.34 -3.41
CA TRP A 31 18.57 -4.45 -2.28
C TRP A 31 19.18 -3.05 -2.49
N GLU A 32 20.42 -2.96 -2.96
CA GLU A 32 21.08 -1.68 -3.26
C GLU A 32 20.32 -0.90 -4.34
N LEU A 33 19.90 -1.60 -5.41
CA LEU A 33 19.08 -1.02 -6.47
C LEU A 33 17.71 -0.55 -5.95
N PHE A 34 17.07 -1.34 -5.09
CA PHE A 34 15.82 -0.97 -4.44
C PHE A 34 15.96 0.31 -3.60
N GLN A 35 17.02 0.40 -2.79
CA GLN A 35 17.27 1.59 -1.98
C GLN A 35 17.51 2.85 -2.84
N GLN A 36 18.28 2.72 -3.93
CA GLN A 36 18.48 3.82 -4.88
C GLN A 36 17.15 4.24 -5.51
N ALA A 37 16.33 3.27 -5.94
CA ALA A 37 15.01 3.52 -6.51
C ALA A 37 14.12 4.29 -5.52
N TYR A 38 14.09 3.86 -4.26
CA TYR A 38 13.33 4.54 -3.21
C TYR A 38 13.80 6.00 -3.00
N GLN A 39 15.12 6.23 -2.99
CA GLN A 39 15.65 7.59 -2.89
C GLN A 39 15.23 8.48 -4.07
N ARG A 40 15.22 7.94 -5.31
CA ARG A 40 14.74 8.65 -6.50
C ARG A 40 13.24 8.96 -6.41
N GLN A 41 12.45 7.97 -6.01
CA GLN A 41 11.01 8.13 -5.80
C GLN A 41 10.71 9.25 -4.79
N MET A 42 11.43 9.29 -3.66
CA MET A 42 11.26 10.34 -2.63
C MET A 42 11.64 11.74 -3.11
N LYS A 43 12.51 11.85 -4.11
CA LYS A 43 12.85 13.11 -4.78
C LYS A 43 11.88 13.50 -5.90
N GLY A 44 10.93 12.62 -6.25
CA GLY A 44 10.02 12.80 -7.37
C GLY A 44 10.62 12.46 -8.74
N GLU A 45 11.80 11.86 -8.78
CA GLU A 45 12.50 11.37 -9.97
C GLU A 45 11.90 10.00 -10.37
N LEU A 46 10.61 10.01 -10.80
CA LEU A 46 9.81 8.79 -10.89
C LEU A 46 10.25 7.84 -12.00
N GLU A 47 10.66 8.34 -13.16
CA GLU A 47 11.14 7.53 -14.28
C GLU A 47 12.44 6.79 -13.92
N GLU A 48 13.34 7.47 -13.21
CA GLU A 48 14.57 6.85 -12.72
C GLU A 48 14.27 5.80 -11.66
N ALA A 49 13.33 6.10 -10.75
CA ALA A 49 12.89 5.14 -9.74
C ALA A 49 12.31 3.87 -10.38
N VAL A 50 11.45 4.01 -11.40
CA VAL A 50 10.90 2.87 -12.18
C VAL A 50 12.02 2.03 -12.79
N SER A 51 13.03 2.68 -13.40
CA SER A 51 14.17 1.96 -14.01
C SER A 51 14.92 1.13 -12.97
N LEU A 52 15.21 1.71 -11.80
CA LEU A 52 15.96 1.06 -10.73
C LEU A 52 15.15 -0.05 -10.05
N TYR A 53 13.84 0.15 -9.79
CA TYR A 53 12.99 -0.93 -9.27
C TYR A 53 12.91 -2.11 -10.25
N ARG A 54 12.82 -1.86 -11.56
CA ARG A 54 12.82 -2.92 -12.56
C ARG A 54 14.15 -3.68 -12.59
N GLN A 55 15.28 -3.00 -12.41
CA GLN A 55 16.60 -3.66 -12.30
C GLN A 55 16.65 -4.50 -11.02
N SER A 56 16.22 -3.97 -9.86
CA SER A 56 16.13 -4.73 -8.62
C SER A 56 15.30 -6.01 -8.80
N ILE A 57 14.11 -5.90 -9.42
CA ILE A 57 13.23 -7.03 -9.71
C ILE A 57 13.88 -8.04 -10.67
N ALA A 58 14.62 -7.58 -11.66
CA ALA A 58 15.30 -8.46 -12.60
C ALA A 58 16.44 -9.25 -11.95
N THR A 59 17.15 -8.63 -11.00
CA THR A 59 18.23 -9.27 -10.23
C THR A 59 17.67 -10.23 -9.18
N HIS A 60 16.72 -9.77 -8.36
CA HIS A 60 16.06 -10.59 -7.36
C HIS A 60 14.63 -10.09 -7.10
N PRO A 61 13.59 -10.77 -7.65
CA PRO A 61 12.21 -10.31 -7.56
C PRO A 61 11.62 -10.55 -6.15
N THR A 62 11.17 -9.49 -5.48
CA THR A 62 10.52 -9.51 -4.17
C THR A 62 9.12 -8.88 -4.22
N ALA A 63 8.26 -9.23 -3.27
CA ALA A 63 6.94 -8.63 -3.13
C ALA A 63 7.02 -7.12 -2.88
N GLU A 64 8.01 -6.70 -2.11
CA GLU A 64 8.27 -5.29 -1.80
C GLU A 64 8.67 -4.50 -3.05
N ALA A 65 9.62 -5.02 -3.84
CA ALA A 65 10.07 -4.32 -5.04
C ALA A 65 8.93 -4.10 -6.04
N HIS A 66 8.07 -5.11 -6.23
CA HIS A 66 6.85 -4.97 -7.02
C HIS A 66 5.87 -3.95 -6.42
N THR A 67 5.65 -3.99 -5.10
CA THR A 67 4.75 -3.04 -4.41
C THR A 67 5.21 -1.60 -4.56
N PHE A 68 6.51 -1.33 -4.38
CA PHE A 68 7.08 0.01 -4.52
C PHE A 68 7.11 0.49 -5.99
N LEU A 69 7.32 -0.41 -6.94
CA LEU A 69 7.16 -0.09 -8.36
C LEU A 69 5.71 0.29 -8.67
N GLY A 70 4.74 -0.48 -8.17
CA GLY A 70 3.32 -0.14 -8.28
C GLY A 70 3.01 1.23 -7.67
N TRP A 71 3.55 1.52 -6.50
CA TRP A 71 3.41 2.81 -5.86
C TRP A 71 4.01 3.95 -6.69
N THR A 72 5.18 3.72 -7.31
CA THR A 72 5.78 4.69 -8.23
C THR A 72 4.88 4.96 -9.44
N TYR A 73 4.28 3.91 -10.03
CA TYR A 73 3.32 4.07 -11.12
C TYR A 73 2.07 4.85 -10.70
N SER A 74 1.57 4.68 -9.48
CA SER A 74 0.43 5.45 -9.01
C SER A 74 0.72 6.95 -8.91
N PHE A 75 1.92 7.34 -8.52
CA PHE A 75 2.35 8.75 -8.57
C PHE A 75 2.42 9.33 -9.98
N MET A 76 2.65 8.47 -10.99
CA MET A 76 2.62 8.85 -12.40
C MET A 76 1.20 8.83 -13.00
N GLY A 77 0.17 8.51 -12.20
CA GLY A 77 -1.21 8.34 -12.66
C GLY A 77 -1.48 7.06 -13.44
N ARG A 78 -0.53 6.13 -13.49
CA ARG A 78 -0.58 4.86 -14.21
C ARG A 78 -1.19 3.78 -13.32
N LEU A 79 -2.47 3.93 -12.98
CA LEU A 79 -3.14 3.09 -11.98
C LEU A 79 -3.27 1.62 -12.40
N ASP A 80 -3.46 1.33 -13.69
CA ASP A 80 -3.54 -0.06 -14.17
C ASP A 80 -2.20 -0.77 -14.05
N ASP A 81 -1.09 -0.11 -14.40
CA ASP A 81 0.24 -0.64 -14.20
C ASP A 81 0.56 -0.85 -12.71
N ALA A 82 0.10 0.08 -11.85
CA ALA A 82 0.26 -0.04 -10.40
C ALA A 82 -0.48 -1.27 -9.85
N ILE A 83 -1.71 -1.52 -10.30
CA ILE A 83 -2.50 -2.70 -9.92
C ILE A 83 -1.82 -3.98 -10.40
N GLU A 84 -1.28 -4.00 -11.63
CA GLU A 84 -0.57 -5.16 -12.16
C GLU A 84 0.67 -5.51 -11.31
N GLU A 85 1.45 -4.51 -10.91
CA GLU A 85 2.61 -4.75 -10.03
C GLU A 85 2.19 -5.24 -8.64
N CYS A 86 1.08 -4.75 -8.09
CA CYS A 86 0.53 -5.30 -6.85
C CYS A 86 0.10 -6.77 -7.00
N HIS A 87 -0.47 -7.16 -8.13
CA HIS A 87 -0.76 -8.58 -8.39
C HIS A 87 0.49 -9.43 -8.46
N ARG A 88 1.58 -8.93 -9.05
CA ARG A 88 2.88 -9.61 -9.06
C ARG A 88 3.43 -9.75 -7.64
N ALA A 89 3.30 -8.70 -6.81
CA ALA A 89 3.69 -8.75 -5.41
C ALA A 89 2.93 -9.82 -4.63
N ILE A 90 1.60 -9.89 -4.81
CA ILE A 90 0.74 -10.93 -4.19
C ILE A 90 1.14 -12.34 -4.66
N GLY A 91 1.51 -12.48 -5.92
CA GLY A 91 2.00 -13.76 -6.45
C GLY A 91 3.33 -14.21 -5.83
N ARG A 92 4.15 -13.26 -5.34
CA ARG A 92 5.41 -13.55 -4.64
C ARG A 92 5.19 -13.86 -3.17
N ASP A 93 4.37 -13.06 -2.50
CA ASP A 93 4.02 -13.26 -1.10
C ASP A 93 2.54 -12.95 -0.86
N PRO A 94 1.70 -13.98 -0.85
CA PRO A 94 0.26 -13.82 -0.59
C PRO A 94 -0.07 -13.33 0.82
N GLU A 95 0.86 -13.44 1.77
CA GLU A 95 0.68 -12.99 3.14
C GLU A 95 1.06 -11.50 3.34
N PHE A 96 1.65 -10.87 2.33
CA PHE A 96 2.01 -9.45 2.37
C PHE A 96 0.78 -8.56 2.15
N GLY A 97 0.37 -7.81 3.17
CA GLY A 97 -0.89 -7.05 3.17
C GLY A 97 -0.88 -5.76 2.36
N ASN A 98 0.29 -5.16 2.15
CA ASN A 98 0.42 -3.86 1.50
C ASN A 98 -0.18 -3.84 0.08
N PRO A 99 0.16 -4.76 -0.84
CA PRO A 99 -0.36 -4.71 -2.20
C PRO A 99 -1.89 -4.89 -2.27
N TYR A 100 -2.50 -5.62 -1.34
CA TYR A 100 -3.96 -5.71 -1.27
C TYR A 100 -4.59 -4.35 -0.92
N ASN A 101 -4.06 -3.66 0.09
CA ASN A 101 -4.54 -2.33 0.45
C ASN A 101 -4.33 -1.32 -0.69
N ASP A 102 -3.21 -1.41 -1.38
CA ASP A 102 -2.86 -0.50 -2.46
C ASP A 102 -3.77 -0.68 -3.68
N ILE A 103 -4.09 -1.93 -4.07
CA ILE A 103 -5.10 -2.20 -5.11
C ILE A 103 -6.43 -1.54 -4.74
N GLY A 104 -6.90 -1.74 -3.51
CA GLY A 104 -8.14 -1.09 -3.04
C GLY A 104 -8.07 0.44 -3.13
N ALA A 105 -6.93 1.05 -2.77
CA ALA A 105 -6.74 2.49 -2.87
C ALA A 105 -6.75 2.99 -4.33
N TYR A 106 -6.11 2.26 -5.25
CA TYR A 106 -6.10 2.60 -6.68
C TYR A 106 -7.48 2.45 -7.32
N LEU A 107 -8.27 1.45 -6.91
CA LEU A 107 -9.65 1.30 -7.34
C LEU A 107 -10.55 2.45 -6.86
N ILE A 108 -10.32 2.97 -5.65
CA ILE A 108 -11.00 4.21 -5.19
C ILE A 108 -10.67 5.39 -6.10
N GLU A 109 -9.41 5.53 -6.51
CA GLU A 109 -8.99 6.61 -7.41
C GLU A 109 -9.60 6.48 -8.81
N LYS A 110 -9.77 5.24 -9.29
CA LYS A 110 -10.49 4.93 -10.54
C LYS A 110 -12.01 5.10 -10.41
N GLY A 111 -12.56 5.26 -9.20
CA GLY A 111 -14.00 5.35 -8.95
C GLY A 111 -14.70 3.98 -8.83
N GLU A 112 -13.96 2.90 -8.86
CA GLU A 112 -14.43 1.51 -8.77
C GLU A 112 -14.62 1.10 -7.29
N LEU A 113 -15.58 1.76 -6.63
CA LEU A 113 -15.72 1.71 -5.17
C LEU A 113 -16.12 0.34 -4.64
N ASP A 114 -17.00 -0.37 -5.36
CA ASP A 114 -17.46 -1.70 -4.93
C ASP A 114 -16.35 -2.74 -5.07
N ASP A 115 -15.54 -2.62 -6.12
CA ASP A 115 -14.44 -3.53 -6.38
C ASP A 115 -13.27 -3.32 -5.39
N ALA A 116 -13.16 -2.14 -4.78
CA ALA A 116 -12.16 -1.85 -3.76
C ALA A 116 -12.40 -2.59 -2.44
N ILE A 117 -13.66 -2.83 -2.06
CA ILE A 117 -14.04 -3.39 -0.76
C ILE A 117 -13.38 -4.74 -0.47
N PRO A 118 -13.47 -5.75 -1.35
CA PRO A 118 -12.87 -7.07 -1.09
C PRO A 118 -11.34 -7.02 -0.95
N TRP A 119 -10.67 -6.04 -1.56
CA TRP A 119 -9.22 -5.90 -1.46
C TRP A 119 -8.80 -5.41 -0.07
N PHE A 120 -9.52 -4.44 0.51
CA PHE A 120 -9.29 -4.05 1.89
C PHE A 120 -9.57 -5.17 2.87
N GLN A 121 -10.60 -5.99 2.64
CA GLN A 121 -10.88 -7.16 3.46
C GLN A 121 -9.73 -8.18 3.41
N LYS A 122 -9.16 -8.44 2.22
CA LYS A 122 -7.97 -9.29 2.09
C LYS A 122 -6.76 -8.73 2.85
N ALA A 123 -6.52 -7.40 2.74
CA ALA A 123 -5.43 -6.75 3.48
C ALA A 123 -5.55 -6.94 4.99
N MET A 124 -6.78 -6.89 5.54
CA MET A 124 -7.01 -7.10 6.98
C MET A 124 -6.69 -8.52 7.46
N HIS A 125 -6.72 -9.52 6.57
CA HIS A 125 -6.45 -10.92 6.89
C HIS A 125 -5.01 -11.35 6.59
N ALA A 126 -4.24 -10.49 5.94
CA ALA A 126 -2.85 -10.77 5.63
C ALA A 126 -2.01 -10.81 6.91
N LYS A 127 -1.15 -11.85 7.05
CA LYS A 127 -0.37 -12.06 8.28
C LYS A 127 0.81 -11.07 8.39
N ARG A 128 1.36 -10.66 7.26
CA ARG A 128 2.47 -9.72 7.17
C ARG A 128 1.96 -8.35 6.74
N TYR A 129 1.28 -7.66 7.68
CA TYR A 129 0.77 -6.32 7.47
C TYR A 129 0.92 -5.45 8.72
N GLU A 130 1.86 -4.49 8.65
CA GLU A 130 2.23 -3.67 9.81
C GLU A 130 1.21 -2.58 10.18
N SER A 131 0.29 -2.28 9.29
CA SER A 131 -0.62 -1.14 9.45
C SER A 131 -2.10 -1.55 9.31
N PRO A 132 -2.62 -2.43 10.19
CA PRO A 132 -3.98 -2.98 10.07
C PRO A 132 -5.09 -1.93 10.18
N ALA A 133 -4.78 -0.73 10.68
CA ALA A 133 -5.73 0.39 10.73
C ALA A 133 -6.01 1.02 9.35
N PHE A 134 -5.09 0.88 8.38
CA PHE A 134 -5.25 1.49 7.05
C PHE A 134 -6.44 0.96 6.25
N PRO A 135 -6.64 -0.35 6.09
CA PRO A 135 -7.78 -0.87 5.36
C PRO A 135 -9.11 -0.41 5.95
N HIS A 136 -9.21 -0.29 7.28
CA HIS A 136 -10.41 0.23 7.93
C HIS A 136 -10.64 1.71 7.62
N LEU A 137 -9.59 2.55 7.60
CA LEU A 137 -9.72 3.94 7.16
C LEU A 137 -10.22 4.01 5.71
N ASN A 138 -9.63 3.22 4.82
CA ASN A 138 -9.97 3.22 3.41
C ASN A 138 -11.39 2.70 3.16
N LEU A 139 -11.83 1.66 3.87
CA LEU A 139 -13.24 1.23 3.84
C LEU A 139 -14.19 2.33 4.31
N GLY A 140 -13.84 3.05 5.36
CA GLY A 140 -14.61 4.21 5.80
C GLY A 140 -14.77 5.25 4.67
N ARG A 141 -13.70 5.51 3.92
CA ARG A 141 -13.72 6.42 2.77
C ARG A 141 -14.58 5.89 1.61
N VAL A 142 -14.52 4.59 1.34
CA VAL A 142 -15.39 3.95 0.34
C VAL A 142 -16.85 4.13 0.73
N TYR A 143 -17.22 3.74 1.95
CA TYR A 143 -18.61 3.86 2.42
C TYR A 143 -19.08 5.30 2.47
N GLU A 144 -18.24 6.24 2.86
CA GLU A 144 -18.54 7.66 2.83
C GLU A 144 -18.84 8.16 1.40
N LYS A 145 -17.99 7.79 0.42
CA LYS A 145 -18.23 8.13 -1.01
C LYS A 145 -19.52 7.52 -1.56
N LYS A 146 -19.97 6.39 -1.01
CA LYS A 146 -21.22 5.72 -1.36
C LYS A 146 -22.45 6.27 -0.60
N GLY A 147 -22.25 7.18 0.36
CA GLY A 147 -23.32 7.69 1.21
C GLY A 147 -23.75 6.73 2.33
N ASN A 148 -23.00 5.67 2.54
CA ASN A 148 -23.25 4.65 3.59
C ASN A 148 -22.63 5.13 4.91
N TRP A 149 -23.28 6.10 5.56
CA TRP A 149 -22.72 6.84 6.69
C TRP A 149 -22.48 5.97 7.92
N THR A 150 -23.37 5.03 8.19
CA THR A 150 -23.27 4.10 9.34
C THR A 150 -22.04 3.22 9.23
N GLU A 151 -21.83 2.62 8.06
CA GLU A 151 -20.69 1.76 7.75
C GLU A 151 -19.38 2.57 7.74
N ALA A 152 -19.42 3.80 7.25
CA ALA A 152 -18.28 4.70 7.26
C ALA A 152 -17.83 5.02 8.70
N ILE A 153 -18.78 5.41 9.57
CA ILE A 153 -18.54 5.67 10.99
C ILE A 153 -17.97 4.43 11.69
N SER A 154 -18.56 3.25 11.42
CA SER A 154 -18.08 1.98 11.99
C SER A 154 -16.64 1.70 11.59
N SER A 155 -16.32 1.84 10.31
CA SER A 155 -14.98 1.62 9.79
C SER A 155 -13.94 2.58 10.36
N TYR A 156 -14.25 3.88 10.49
CA TYR A 156 -13.36 4.84 11.12
C TYR A 156 -13.14 4.55 12.61
N LYS A 157 -14.19 4.10 13.34
CA LYS A 157 -14.05 3.66 14.73
C LYS A 157 -13.15 2.44 14.86
N GLN A 158 -13.25 1.47 13.95
CA GLN A 158 -12.36 0.31 13.92
C GLN A 158 -10.91 0.70 13.65
N ALA A 159 -10.67 1.62 12.71
CA ALA A 159 -9.32 2.16 12.49
C ALA A 159 -8.74 2.80 13.75
N LEU A 160 -9.56 3.53 14.53
CA LEU A 160 -9.15 4.16 15.79
C LEU A 160 -9.00 3.17 16.94
N ALA A 161 -9.72 2.06 16.94
CA ALA A 161 -9.53 0.99 17.92
C ALA A 161 -8.17 0.31 17.75
N LEU A 162 -7.70 0.18 16.49
CA LEU A 162 -6.38 -0.38 16.17
C LEU A 162 -5.24 0.63 16.34
N ASN A 163 -5.49 1.89 16.02
CA ASN A 163 -4.54 2.99 16.19
C ASN A 163 -5.26 4.24 16.73
N PRO A 164 -5.29 4.42 18.07
CA PRO A 164 -5.96 5.55 18.69
C PRO A 164 -5.43 6.92 18.26
N ASP A 165 -4.19 7.00 17.80
CA ASP A 165 -3.56 8.25 17.36
C ASP A 165 -3.65 8.49 15.84
N TYR A 166 -4.47 7.70 15.15
CA TYR A 166 -4.62 7.85 13.70
C TYR A 166 -5.36 9.14 13.34
N VAL A 167 -4.60 10.21 13.11
CA VAL A 167 -5.11 11.57 12.89
C VAL A 167 -6.14 11.63 11.76
N LEU A 168 -5.90 10.91 10.65
CA LEU A 168 -6.84 10.92 9.52
C LEU A 168 -8.18 10.28 9.87
N ALA A 169 -8.18 9.18 10.61
CA ALA A 169 -9.41 8.54 11.07
C ALA A 169 -10.18 9.42 12.05
N LYS A 170 -9.48 10.08 13.01
CA LYS A 170 -10.09 11.07 13.92
C LYS A 170 -10.76 12.21 13.17
N LYS A 171 -10.07 12.81 12.20
CA LYS A 171 -10.61 13.90 11.39
C LYS A 171 -11.82 13.48 10.56
N SER A 172 -11.74 12.32 9.90
CA SER A 172 -12.82 11.80 9.05
C SER A 172 -14.07 11.49 9.90
N LEU A 173 -13.89 10.81 11.02
CA LEU A 173 -15.00 10.51 11.95
C LEU A 173 -15.62 11.79 12.52
N GLY A 174 -14.82 12.74 13.00
CA GLY A 174 -15.30 14.00 13.56
C GLY A 174 -16.11 14.80 12.56
N ARG A 175 -15.61 14.94 11.32
CA ARG A 175 -16.31 15.63 10.23
C ARG A 175 -17.65 14.96 9.92
N LEU A 176 -17.67 13.63 9.79
CA LEU A 176 -18.87 12.88 9.43
C LEU A 176 -19.94 12.97 10.55
N VAL A 177 -19.55 12.83 11.80
CA VAL A 177 -20.48 12.97 12.95
C VAL A 177 -21.04 14.39 13.03
N SER A 178 -20.21 15.43 12.79
CA SER A 178 -20.67 16.82 12.80
C SER A 178 -21.62 17.14 11.64
N MET A 179 -21.55 16.43 10.54
CA MET A 179 -22.44 16.62 9.38
C MET A 179 -23.81 15.98 9.59
N LEU A 180 -23.88 14.96 10.45
CA LEU A 180 -25.12 14.17 10.69
C LEU A 180 -25.93 14.65 11.90
N ASN A 181 -25.36 15.58 12.72
CA ASN A 181 -26.03 16.22 13.85
C ASN A 181 -26.57 17.60 13.48
#